data_8196a7542860fde78ed6d2b6c0ddc30a
#
_entry.id   8196a7542860fde78ed6d2b6c0ddc30a
#
_cell.length_a   1.000
_cell.length_b   1.000
_cell.length_c   1.000
_cell.angle_alpha   90.00
_cell.angle_beta   90.00
_cell.angle_gamma   90.00
#
_symmetry.space_group_name_H-M   'P 1'
#
loop_
_entity.id
_entity.type
_entity.pdbx_description
1 polymer ?
#
loop_
_entity_poly.entity_id
_entity_poly.type
_entity_poly.pdbx_seq_one_letter_code
_entity_poly.pdbx_strand_id
1 'polypeptide(L)'
;MDRRHFLKLSAIGGVGLTSCWSIEQKKVEIHFPIHVRSNMNTGHKIMHAISIPSSTSVHTETLIVGGGIAGLSAANSLNSGDFILCEMDDDFGGTSGATKVGGNLFSQGAHYDLSYPQNYGHEALELLEKMDVIAYDNTLNQFTFKDRQFIIPEENQEICYTKKGFQDAPIKAGINKKDFIDLLQPYVGEMKMPTRLIHERFRALNDISFFQFIDKYLVHDPSLITGIDYQMIDDYGSNCSNVSALAGIHYYACRDYYGKNKPELFSPPEGNYYFIKKLMSNINGNRLKASSIVFNIEKNGRFYATKIFNTKTEKVETITSKNIIYGGQKNALKFIYPQYYPLFSNTQYSPWVAINFELKKSIPGEHKWQNDMLRVNQKLMGFVNAETQNNNHKVLTMYMCFNPSERKEMPKIMANPKAIVEEGVNYLNQFFNTSTQEFIQSAHIKIMGHAMPIPTKGYLFNDRNEQTKNENFFFAGTDNGRLPLMLEALDSGIFAANLINQ
;
A
#
# COMPACT_ATOMS: atom_id res chain seq x y z
N MET A 1 30.98 6.36 -51.76
CA MET A 1 31.60 6.12 -50.44
C MET A 1 31.68 4.61 -50.24
N ASP A 2 32.88 4.08 -50.17
CA ASP A 2 33.12 2.64 -50.09
C ASP A 2 32.76 2.08 -48.69
N ARG A 3 32.14 0.90 -48.66
CA ARG A 3 31.69 0.20 -47.47
C ARG A 3 32.79 0.08 -46.37
N ARG A 4 34.05 0.02 -46.81
CA ARG A 4 35.22 -0.02 -45.90
C ARG A 4 35.51 1.31 -45.23
N HIS A 5 35.15 2.44 -45.83
CA HIS A 5 35.30 3.78 -45.21
C HIS A 5 34.21 4.04 -44.20
N PHE A 6 32.96 3.55 -44.42
CA PHE A 6 31.88 3.63 -43.48
C PHE A 6 32.16 2.83 -42.19
N LEU A 7 32.70 1.62 -42.32
CA LEU A 7 33.06 0.78 -41.18
C LEU A 7 34.24 1.33 -40.36
N LYS A 8 35.19 2.03 -40.97
CA LYS A 8 36.26 2.70 -40.25
C LYS A 8 35.81 3.95 -39.50
N LEU A 9 34.86 4.70 -40.05
CA LEU A 9 34.26 5.84 -39.34
C LEU A 9 33.34 5.41 -38.19
N SER A 10 32.65 4.27 -38.33
CA SER A 10 31.83 3.68 -37.25
C SER A 10 32.70 3.12 -36.11
N ALA A 11 33.93 2.65 -36.38
CA ALA A 11 34.86 2.16 -35.38
C ALA A 11 35.55 3.29 -34.57
N ILE A 12 35.69 4.49 -35.16
CA ILE A 12 36.27 5.64 -34.47
C ILE A 12 35.20 6.44 -33.69
N GLY A 13 33.93 6.38 -34.13
CA GLY A 13 32.78 6.96 -33.39
C GLY A 13 32.32 6.14 -32.20
N GLY A 14 32.71 4.86 -32.10
CA GLY A 14 32.28 3.94 -31.04
C GLY A 14 33.11 3.95 -29.74
N VAL A 15 34.22 4.67 -29.71
CA VAL A 15 35.12 4.72 -28.52
C VAL A 15 34.91 6.01 -27.70
N GLY A 16 34.11 6.95 -28.19
CA GLY A 16 33.94 8.28 -27.57
C GLY A 16 32.63 8.50 -26.79
N LEU A 17 31.70 7.52 -26.69
CA LEU A 17 30.38 7.71 -26.05
C LEU A 17 30.03 6.62 -25.02
N THR A 18 30.98 5.84 -24.56
CA THR A 18 30.84 5.10 -23.30
C THR A 18 31.58 5.84 -22.17
N SER A 19 31.37 7.16 -22.06
CA SER A 19 31.41 7.75 -20.74
C SER A 19 30.08 7.33 -20.07
N CYS A 20 30.01 6.07 -19.64
CA CYS A 20 29.23 5.73 -18.47
C CYS A 20 29.60 6.79 -17.42
N TRP A 21 28.70 7.71 -17.18
CA TRP A 21 28.63 8.40 -15.94
C TRP A 21 28.22 7.37 -14.87
N SER A 22 29.13 6.47 -14.51
CA SER A 22 29.23 6.03 -13.16
C SER A 22 29.57 7.31 -12.39
N ILE A 23 28.55 8.03 -11.91
CA ILE A 23 28.72 8.82 -10.70
C ILE A 23 29.26 7.76 -9.73
N GLU A 24 30.56 7.79 -9.42
CA GLU A 24 31.09 7.11 -8.27
C GLU A 24 30.23 7.58 -7.11
N GLN A 25 29.27 6.74 -6.71
CA GLN A 25 28.49 6.98 -5.50
C GLN A 25 29.55 6.97 -4.40
N LYS A 26 29.96 8.16 -3.96
CA LYS A 26 30.81 8.28 -2.79
C LYS A 26 30.14 7.43 -1.74
N LYS A 27 30.84 6.40 -1.27
CA LYS A 27 30.34 5.48 -0.26
C LYS A 27 29.98 6.31 0.96
N VAL A 28 28.67 6.46 1.20
CA VAL A 28 28.19 7.20 2.37
C VAL A 28 28.42 6.30 3.57
N GLU A 29 29.21 6.76 4.52
CA GLU A 29 29.42 6.02 5.77
C GLU A 29 28.34 6.41 6.79
N ILE A 30 27.46 5.47 7.16
CA ILE A 30 26.36 5.73 8.10
C ILE A 30 26.90 5.79 9.53
N HIS A 31 26.64 6.91 10.22
CA HIS A 31 27.08 7.20 11.59
C HIS A 31 25.92 7.36 12.60
N PHE A 32 24.69 7.06 12.20
CA PHE A 32 23.50 7.10 13.04
C PHE A 32 22.91 5.69 13.22
N PRO A 33 22.11 5.46 14.29
CA PRO A 33 21.51 4.16 14.55
C PRO A 33 20.45 3.79 13.49
N ILE A 34 20.41 2.48 13.18
CA ILE A 34 19.43 1.88 12.26
C ILE A 34 18.60 0.89 13.05
N HIS A 35 17.29 1.08 13.01
CA HIS A 35 16.29 0.20 13.64
C HIS A 35 15.51 -0.55 12.57
N VAL A 36 15.45 -1.88 12.64
CA VAL A 36 14.73 -2.71 11.65
C VAL A 36 13.53 -3.36 12.30
N ARG A 37 12.37 -3.20 11.68
CA ARG A 37 11.14 -3.90 12.01
C ARG A 37 10.69 -4.77 10.84
N SER A 38 10.51 -6.05 11.11
CA SER A 38 9.98 -7.00 10.14
C SER A 38 9.21 -8.09 10.86
N ASN A 39 8.04 -8.43 10.33
CA ASN A 39 7.21 -9.52 10.85
C ASN A 39 7.55 -10.86 10.16
N MET A 40 8.58 -10.88 9.31
CA MET A 40 8.93 -12.04 8.49
C MET A 40 9.19 -13.28 9.35
N ASN A 41 10.04 -13.17 10.37
CA ASN A 41 10.36 -14.29 11.25
C ASN A 41 9.14 -14.79 12.04
N THR A 42 8.27 -13.88 12.46
CA THR A 42 7.01 -14.19 13.16
C THR A 42 6.03 -14.89 12.22
N GLY A 43 5.80 -14.34 11.03
CA GLY A 43 4.89 -14.90 10.03
C GLY A 43 5.37 -16.25 9.50
N HIS A 44 6.67 -16.44 9.33
CA HIS A 44 7.23 -17.72 8.86
C HIS A 44 7.11 -18.87 9.87
N LYS A 45 6.76 -18.63 11.14
CA LYS A 45 6.46 -19.69 12.10
C LYS A 45 5.34 -20.63 11.63
N ILE A 46 4.39 -20.14 10.82
CA ILE A 46 3.33 -20.98 10.24
C ILE A 46 3.84 -22.02 9.23
N MET A 47 5.05 -21.84 8.70
CA MET A 47 5.68 -22.80 7.77
C MET A 47 6.26 -24.02 8.48
N HIS A 48 6.37 -23.98 9.80
CA HIS A 48 6.89 -25.04 10.62
C HIS A 48 5.80 -25.61 11.52
N ALA A 49 5.82 -26.91 11.79
CA ALA A 49 4.86 -27.54 12.68
C ALA A 49 4.98 -26.95 14.09
N ILE A 50 3.91 -26.33 14.58
CA ILE A 50 3.79 -25.91 15.99
C ILE A 50 3.19 -27.09 16.76
N SER A 51 4.04 -27.83 17.46
CA SER A 51 3.68 -29.09 18.18
C SER A 51 3.28 -28.85 19.64
N ILE A 52 2.90 -27.62 20.00
CA ILE A 52 2.50 -27.27 21.37
C ILE A 52 1.03 -27.69 21.57
N PRO A 53 0.69 -28.48 22.59
CA PRO A 53 -0.71 -28.80 22.91
C PRO A 53 -1.52 -27.54 23.25
N SER A 54 -2.79 -27.49 22.83
CA SER A 54 -3.68 -26.40 23.21
C SER A 54 -3.94 -26.43 24.71
N SER A 55 -3.72 -25.30 25.36
CA SER A 55 -3.90 -25.15 26.81
C SER A 55 -5.31 -24.72 27.21
N THR A 56 -6.04 -24.07 26.30
CA THR A 56 -7.38 -23.51 26.54
C THR A 56 -8.24 -23.61 25.29
N SER A 57 -9.57 -23.64 25.50
CA SER A 57 -10.57 -23.56 24.42
C SER A 57 -11.53 -22.41 24.72
N VAL A 58 -11.81 -21.59 23.70
CA VAL A 58 -12.71 -20.45 23.76
C VAL A 58 -13.72 -20.60 22.63
N HIS A 59 -14.98 -20.16 22.87
CA HIS A 59 -16.02 -20.13 21.87
C HIS A 59 -16.39 -18.68 21.53
N THR A 60 -16.67 -18.43 20.25
CA THR A 60 -17.19 -17.16 19.76
C THR A 60 -18.08 -17.42 18.53
N GLU A 61 -18.97 -16.51 18.21
CA GLU A 61 -19.77 -16.64 16.98
C GLU A 61 -18.90 -16.44 15.74
N THR A 62 -18.07 -15.40 15.74
CA THR A 62 -17.21 -15.06 14.59
C THR A 62 -15.76 -14.89 15.00
N LEU A 63 -14.85 -15.58 14.32
CA LEU A 63 -13.41 -15.34 14.42
C LEU A 63 -12.96 -14.49 13.23
N ILE A 64 -12.29 -13.36 13.54
CA ILE A 64 -11.67 -12.50 12.53
C ILE A 64 -10.15 -12.72 12.60
N VAL A 65 -9.54 -13.05 11.46
CA VAL A 65 -8.11 -13.30 11.34
C VAL A 65 -7.44 -12.15 10.58
N GLY A 66 -6.56 -11.41 11.26
CA GLY A 66 -5.85 -10.25 10.72
C GLY A 66 -6.43 -8.93 11.19
N GLY A 67 -5.61 -8.12 11.86
CA GLY A 67 -5.95 -6.83 12.48
C GLY A 67 -5.57 -5.60 11.64
N GLY A 68 -5.58 -5.73 10.31
CA GLY A 68 -5.49 -4.60 9.38
C GLY A 68 -6.83 -3.89 9.20
N ILE A 69 -6.87 -2.90 8.29
CA ILE A 69 -8.10 -2.13 7.97
C ILE A 69 -9.29 -3.07 7.71
N ALA A 70 -9.11 -4.11 6.89
CA ALA A 70 -10.21 -5.01 6.51
C ALA A 70 -10.78 -5.79 7.70
N GLY A 71 -9.94 -6.35 8.59
CA GLY A 71 -10.43 -7.07 9.76
C GLY A 71 -11.08 -6.16 10.79
N LEU A 72 -10.51 -4.97 11.02
CA LEU A 72 -11.07 -3.99 11.94
C LEU A 72 -12.38 -3.38 11.42
N SER A 73 -12.52 -3.13 10.11
CA SER A 73 -13.79 -2.68 9.53
C SER A 73 -14.85 -3.77 9.60
N ALA A 74 -14.49 -5.03 9.37
CA ALA A 74 -15.40 -6.15 9.58
C ALA A 74 -15.91 -6.20 11.03
N ALA A 75 -15.02 -6.08 12.01
CA ALA A 75 -15.37 -6.05 13.43
C ALA A 75 -16.35 -4.91 13.78
N ASN A 76 -16.21 -3.74 13.15
CA ASN A 76 -17.09 -2.59 13.34
C ASN A 76 -18.44 -2.73 12.64
N SER A 77 -18.57 -3.66 11.70
CA SER A 77 -19.75 -3.86 10.84
C SER A 77 -20.56 -5.11 11.19
N LEU A 78 -20.06 -5.99 12.05
CA LEU A 78 -20.82 -7.12 12.57
C LEU A 78 -21.95 -6.62 13.49
N ASN A 79 -23.17 -7.16 13.29
CA ASN A 79 -24.32 -6.89 14.17
C ASN A 79 -24.14 -7.56 15.55
N SER A 80 -23.53 -8.75 15.57
CA SER A 80 -23.22 -9.45 16.82
C SER A 80 -21.92 -8.95 17.41
N GLY A 81 -21.95 -8.59 18.70
CA GLY A 81 -20.73 -8.28 19.47
C GLY A 81 -19.93 -9.52 19.88
N ASP A 82 -20.38 -10.73 19.53
CA ASP A 82 -19.67 -11.97 19.87
C ASP A 82 -18.69 -12.37 18.78
N PHE A 83 -17.54 -11.68 18.76
CA PHE A 83 -16.42 -12.01 17.91
C PHE A 83 -15.08 -11.94 18.68
N ILE A 84 -14.07 -12.57 18.13
CA ILE A 84 -12.66 -12.41 18.55
C ILE A 84 -11.88 -12.04 17.28
N LEU A 85 -11.01 -11.03 17.37
CA LEU A 85 -10.10 -10.61 16.31
C LEU A 85 -8.66 -10.92 16.73
N CYS A 86 -7.96 -11.72 15.91
CA CYS A 86 -6.56 -12.11 16.12
C CYS A 86 -5.64 -11.37 15.16
N GLU A 87 -4.56 -10.78 15.71
CA GLU A 87 -3.47 -10.16 14.95
C GLU A 87 -2.14 -10.82 15.31
N MET A 88 -1.35 -11.13 14.29
CA MET A 88 -0.05 -11.79 14.44
C MET A 88 1.00 -10.86 15.09
N ASP A 89 0.97 -9.58 14.73
CA ASP A 89 1.91 -8.57 15.25
C ASP A 89 1.51 -8.11 16.66
N ASP A 90 2.42 -7.44 17.33
CA ASP A 90 2.19 -6.83 18.65
C ASP A 90 1.21 -5.66 18.56
N ASP A 91 1.14 -5.00 17.42
CA ASP A 91 0.27 -3.89 17.11
C ASP A 91 -0.68 -4.23 15.96
N PHE A 92 -1.88 -3.67 16.00
CA PHE A 92 -2.83 -3.71 14.90
C PHE A 92 -2.40 -2.78 13.77
N GLY A 93 -2.85 -3.06 12.54
CA GLY A 93 -2.64 -2.17 11.40
C GLY A 93 -2.24 -2.87 10.09
N GLY A 94 -1.58 -4.02 10.15
CA GLY A 94 -1.11 -4.72 8.95
C GLY A 94 -0.18 -3.82 8.11
N THR A 95 -0.47 -3.68 6.81
CA THR A 95 0.26 -2.76 5.91
C THR A 95 0.00 -1.28 6.23
N SER A 96 -1.11 -0.96 6.89
CA SER A 96 -1.45 0.37 7.39
C SER A 96 -0.90 0.67 8.79
N GLY A 97 0.03 -0.15 9.30
CA GLY A 97 0.71 0.08 10.57
C GLY A 97 1.57 1.35 10.55
N ALA A 98 2.01 1.78 11.74
CA ALA A 98 2.89 2.92 11.91
C ALA A 98 4.20 2.54 12.61
N THR A 99 5.22 3.37 12.41
CA THR A 99 6.49 3.30 13.14
C THR A 99 6.53 4.40 14.19
N LYS A 100 6.91 4.05 15.41
CA LYS A 100 7.09 5.03 16.50
C LYS A 100 8.51 5.60 16.42
N VAL A 101 8.61 6.93 16.25
CA VAL A 101 9.86 7.68 16.19
C VAL A 101 9.75 8.89 17.11
N GLY A 102 10.69 9.10 18.01
CA GLY A 102 10.67 10.25 18.94
C GLY A 102 9.39 10.38 19.77
N GLY A 103 8.69 9.25 20.03
CA GLY A 103 7.41 9.26 20.76
C GLY A 103 6.16 9.39 19.87
N ASN A 104 6.29 9.81 18.63
CA ASN A 104 5.22 10.00 17.65
C ASN A 104 5.12 8.83 16.66
N LEU A 105 3.99 8.73 15.97
CA LEU A 105 3.71 7.69 14.99
C LEU A 105 3.82 8.24 13.57
N PHE A 106 4.51 7.50 12.70
CA PHE A 106 4.69 7.84 11.29
C PHE A 106 4.33 6.67 10.39
N SER A 107 3.87 6.97 9.19
CA SER A 107 3.52 6.00 8.17
C SER A 107 4.67 5.00 7.90
N GLN A 108 4.31 3.78 7.55
CA GLN A 108 5.21 2.75 7.03
C GLN A 108 5.14 2.64 5.49
N GLY A 109 4.88 3.76 4.80
CA GLY A 109 4.69 3.84 3.36
C GLY A 109 3.22 3.93 2.93
N ALA A 110 2.28 3.31 3.66
CA ALA A 110 0.86 3.42 3.38
C ALA A 110 0.30 4.73 3.97
N HIS A 111 0.42 5.81 3.24
CA HIS A 111 -0.17 7.11 3.58
C HIS A 111 -1.51 7.30 2.86
N TYR A 112 -2.36 8.14 3.42
CA TYR A 112 -3.64 8.49 2.80
C TYR A 112 -3.47 9.79 2.00
N ASP A 113 -3.87 9.74 0.74
CA ASP A 113 -3.76 10.85 -0.21
C ASP A 113 -5.08 11.16 -0.95
N LEU A 114 -6.17 10.56 -0.52
CA LEU A 114 -7.47 10.72 -1.16
C LEU A 114 -8.35 11.69 -0.36
N SER A 115 -8.89 12.68 -1.04
CA SER A 115 -9.71 13.72 -0.43
C SER A 115 -11.10 13.83 -1.07
N TYR A 116 -11.67 12.70 -1.52
CA TYR A 116 -12.94 12.68 -2.25
C TYR A 116 -14.00 11.80 -1.58
N PRO A 117 -14.48 12.13 -0.37
CA PRO A 117 -15.51 11.32 0.27
C PRO A 117 -16.75 11.12 -0.61
N GLN A 118 -17.10 12.09 -1.45
CA GLN A 118 -18.25 12.02 -2.38
C GLN A 118 -18.15 10.90 -3.43
N ASN A 119 -16.97 10.36 -3.69
CA ASN A 119 -16.77 9.25 -4.62
C ASN A 119 -16.85 7.87 -3.94
N TYR A 120 -17.02 7.85 -2.61
CA TYR A 120 -17.03 6.62 -1.83
C TYR A 120 -18.42 5.97 -1.83
N GLY A 121 -18.45 4.65 -1.73
CA GLY A 121 -19.69 3.90 -1.54
C GLY A 121 -20.36 4.24 -0.20
N HIS A 122 -21.68 4.14 -0.15
CA HIS A 122 -22.50 4.52 0.98
C HIS A 122 -22.05 3.85 2.30
N GLU A 123 -21.81 2.54 2.28
CA GLU A 123 -21.39 1.77 3.46
C GLU A 123 -20.05 2.25 4.02
N ALA A 124 -19.11 2.64 3.13
CA ALA A 124 -17.83 3.21 3.54
C ALA A 124 -18.01 4.61 4.17
N LEU A 125 -18.87 5.45 3.59
CA LEU A 125 -19.21 6.78 4.14
C LEU A 125 -19.84 6.66 5.52
N GLU A 126 -20.83 5.78 5.70
CA GLU A 126 -21.47 5.54 6.99
C GLU A 126 -20.47 5.11 8.08
N LEU A 127 -19.54 4.20 7.72
CA LEU A 127 -18.52 3.76 8.68
C LEU A 127 -17.53 4.90 9.01
N LEU A 128 -17.09 5.68 8.02
CA LEU A 128 -16.19 6.82 8.24
C LEU A 128 -16.85 7.93 9.07
N GLU A 129 -18.14 8.19 8.88
CA GLU A 129 -18.92 9.12 9.70
C GLU A 129 -19.07 8.61 11.12
N LYS A 130 -19.45 7.35 11.32
CA LYS A 130 -19.53 6.69 12.64
C LYS A 130 -18.19 6.72 13.39
N MET A 131 -17.07 6.66 12.68
CA MET A 131 -15.72 6.76 13.24
C MET A 131 -15.28 8.21 13.52
N ASP A 132 -16.11 9.18 13.25
CA ASP A 132 -15.77 10.60 13.41
C ASP A 132 -14.57 11.05 12.54
N VAL A 133 -14.46 10.52 11.33
CA VAL A 133 -13.44 10.88 10.34
C VAL A 133 -13.94 11.95 9.40
N ILE A 134 -15.20 11.80 8.94
CA ILE A 134 -15.88 12.73 8.05
C ILE A 134 -17.18 13.22 8.68
N ALA A 135 -17.70 14.33 8.18
CA ALA A 135 -19.06 14.79 8.46
C ALA A 135 -19.67 15.40 7.19
N TYR A 136 -20.99 15.32 7.06
CA TYR A 136 -21.70 15.98 5.97
C TYR A 136 -21.81 17.48 6.23
N ASP A 137 -21.30 18.28 5.30
CA ASP A 137 -21.42 19.75 5.33
C ASP A 137 -22.60 20.18 4.48
N ASN A 138 -23.67 20.66 5.13
CA ASN A 138 -24.88 21.11 4.47
C ASN A 138 -24.67 22.37 3.59
N THR A 139 -23.66 23.17 3.87
CA THR A 139 -23.35 24.39 3.12
C THR A 139 -22.68 24.04 1.80
N LEU A 140 -21.75 23.07 1.84
CA LEU A 140 -21.02 22.59 0.65
C LEU A 140 -21.76 21.46 -0.06
N ASN A 141 -22.81 20.89 0.56
CA ASN A 141 -23.56 19.74 0.07
C ASN A 141 -22.65 18.54 -0.25
N GLN A 142 -21.67 18.27 0.64
CA GLN A 142 -20.71 17.19 0.50
C GLN A 142 -20.12 16.74 1.86
N PHE A 143 -19.52 15.55 1.89
CA PHE A 143 -18.74 15.13 3.04
C PHE A 143 -17.39 15.85 3.09
N THR A 144 -16.93 16.20 4.29
CA THR A 144 -15.63 16.82 4.55
C THR A 144 -14.92 16.10 5.68
N PHE A 145 -13.58 16.11 5.67
CA PHE A 145 -12.78 15.59 6.78
C PHE A 145 -12.87 16.50 8.00
N LYS A 146 -13.01 15.90 9.19
CA LYS A 146 -13.15 16.64 10.46
C LYS A 146 -11.81 17.18 10.95
N ASP A 147 -10.75 16.39 10.86
CA ASP A 147 -9.40 16.77 11.32
C ASP A 147 -8.69 17.63 10.27
N ARG A 148 -9.18 18.88 10.09
CA ARG A 148 -8.73 19.82 9.05
C ARG A 148 -7.24 20.16 9.10
N GLN A 149 -6.57 20.00 10.25
CA GLN A 149 -5.12 20.21 10.41
C GLN A 149 -4.27 19.25 9.56
N PHE A 150 -4.84 18.17 9.06
CA PHE A 150 -4.15 17.20 8.19
C PHE A 150 -4.42 17.43 6.70
N ILE A 151 -5.09 18.52 6.35
CA ILE A 151 -5.26 18.90 4.95
C ILE A 151 -3.98 19.54 4.42
N ILE A 152 -3.49 19.01 3.30
CA ILE A 152 -2.33 19.54 2.58
C ILE A 152 -2.84 20.45 1.47
N PRO A 153 -2.56 21.77 1.52
CA PRO A 153 -2.98 22.69 0.47
C PRO A 153 -2.25 22.42 -0.86
N GLU A 154 -2.86 22.81 -1.98
CA GLU A 154 -2.41 22.48 -3.34
C GLU A 154 -0.93 22.82 -3.58
N GLU A 155 -0.50 23.98 -3.16
CA GLU A 155 0.87 24.47 -3.36
C GLU A 155 1.92 23.62 -2.63
N ASN A 156 1.52 22.82 -1.64
CA ASN A 156 2.39 21.98 -0.82
C ASN A 156 2.27 20.47 -1.11
N GLN A 157 1.48 20.06 -2.11
CA GLN A 157 1.16 18.63 -2.30
C GLN A 157 2.33 17.82 -2.85
N GLU A 158 2.83 18.14 -4.02
CA GLU A 158 3.83 17.32 -4.69
C GLU A 158 4.89 18.10 -5.45
N ILE A 159 6.08 17.51 -5.59
CA ILE A 159 7.15 17.91 -6.49
C ILE A 159 7.88 16.67 -6.99
N CYS A 160 8.27 16.66 -8.25
CA CYS A 160 8.95 15.52 -8.86
C CYS A 160 10.38 15.87 -9.28
N TYR A 161 11.36 15.12 -8.77
CA TYR A 161 12.77 15.24 -9.17
C TYR A 161 13.08 14.31 -10.33
N THR A 162 13.67 14.85 -11.38
CA THR A 162 14.03 14.13 -12.62
C THR A 162 15.50 14.35 -12.98
N LYS A 163 15.99 13.67 -14.01
CA LYS A 163 17.32 13.92 -14.59
C LYS A 163 17.54 15.38 -15.06
N LYS A 164 16.47 16.09 -15.35
CA LYS A 164 16.49 17.47 -15.86
C LYS A 164 16.20 18.51 -14.78
N GLY A 165 16.11 18.10 -13.53
CA GLY A 165 15.71 18.93 -12.40
C GLY A 165 14.28 18.68 -11.95
N PHE A 166 13.71 19.62 -11.21
CA PHE A 166 12.36 19.54 -10.67
C PHE A 166 11.28 19.82 -11.72
N GLN A 167 10.12 19.17 -11.56
CA GLN A 167 8.88 19.38 -12.28
C GLN A 167 7.69 19.12 -11.34
N ASP A 168 6.48 19.60 -11.71
CA ASP A 168 5.32 19.57 -10.82
C ASP A 168 4.76 18.16 -10.55
N ALA A 169 4.93 17.22 -11.49
CA ALA A 169 4.38 15.88 -11.38
C ALA A 169 5.17 14.86 -12.23
N PRO A 170 5.02 13.54 -12.00
CA PRO A 170 5.69 12.50 -12.79
C PRO A 170 5.40 12.60 -14.29
N ILE A 171 4.18 12.91 -14.69
CA ILE A 171 3.82 13.17 -16.10
C ILE A 171 4.05 14.65 -16.41
N LYS A 172 5.05 14.90 -17.26
CA LYS A 172 5.41 16.27 -17.66
C LYS A 172 4.28 16.96 -18.43
N ALA A 173 4.03 18.25 -18.13
CA ALA A 173 3.10 19.08 -18.89
C ALA A 173 3.45 19.13 -20.38
N GLY A 174 2.43 19.11 -21.27
CA GLY A 174 2.58 19.16 -22.73
C GLY A 174 1.41 18.51 -23.46
N ILE A 175 1.51 18.44 -24.80
CA ILE A 175 0.45 17.91 -25.67
C ILE A 175 0.10 16.46 -25.33
N ASN A 176 1.09 15.61 -25.09
CA ASN A 176 0.88 14.19 -24.80
C ASN A 176 0.16 13.98 -23.45
N LYS A 177 0.40 14.84 -22.44
CA LYS A 177 -0.36 14.82 -21.19
C LYS A 177 -1.81 15.21 -21.44
N LYS A 178 -2.06 16.20 -22.29
CA LYS A 178 -3.42 16.62 -22.66
C LYS A 178 -4.17 15.50 -23.36
N ASP A 179 -3.58 14.88 -24.38
CA ASP A 179 -4.21 13.79 -25.12
C ASP A 179 -4.50 12.58 -24.21
N PHE A 180 -3.62 12.31 -23.25
CA PHE A 180 -3.83 11.28 -22.23
C PHE A 180 -5.01 11.61 -21.31
N ILE A 181 -5.12 12.87 -20.87
CA ILE A 181 -6.25 13.33 -20.05
C ILE A 181 -7.55 13.24 -20.85
N ASP A 182 -7.56 13.71 -22.09
CA ASP A 182 -8.74 13.66 -22.97
C ASP A 182 -9.22 12.21 -23.20
N LEU A 183 -8.29 11.26 -23.32
CA LEU A 183 -8.59 9.82 -23.41
C LEU A 183 -9.32 9.30 -22.17
N LEU A 184 -9.02 9.84 -21.00
CA LEU A 184 -9.57 9.37 -19.73
C LEU A 184 -10.88 10.07 -19.35
N GLN A 185 -11.23 11.21 -19.96
CA GLN A 185 -12.43 11.98 -19.64
C GLN A 185 -13.74 11.17 -19.65
N PRO A 186 -13.97 10.21 -20.58
CA PRO A 186 -15.19 9.40 -20.58
C PRO A 186 -15.40 8.53 -19.34
N TYR A 187 -14.33 8.33 -18.54
CA TYR A 187 -14.34 7.48 -17.35
C TYR A 187 -14.47 8.28 -16.04
N VAL A 188 -14.30 9.59 -16.09
CA VAL A 188 -14.44 10.47 -14.91
C VAL A 188 -15.89 10.42 -14.41
N GLY A 189 -16.06 10.20 -13.09
CA GLY A 189 -17.36 10.00 -12.45
C GLY A 189 -17.95 8.57 -12.58
N GLU A 190 -17.41 7.75 -13.49
CA GLU A 190 -17.82 6.34 -13.64
C GLU A 190 -16.98 5.38 -12.79
N MET A 191 -15.75 5.79 -12.46
CA MET A 191 -14.87 5.01 -11.60
C MET A 191 -15.25 5.25 -10.13
N LYS A 192 -15.77 4.21 -9.50
CA LYS A 192 -16.25 4.24 -8.11
C LYS A 192 -15.21 3.63 -7.16
N MET A 193 -15.27 4.03 -5.91
CA MET A 193 -14.53 3.45 -4.81
C MET A 193 -15.51 3.02 -3.71
N PRO A 194 -15.65 1.73 -3.44
CA PRO A 194 -14.84 0.60 -3.93
C PRO A 194 -15.15 0.19 -5.39
N THR A 195 -14.18 -0.48 -6.00
CA THR A 195 -14.25 -0.92 -7.41
C THR A 195 -15.40 -1.89 -7.69
N ARG A 196 -15.91 -2.62 -6.68
CA ARG A 196 -17.10 -3.50 -6.85
C ARG A 196 -18.35 -2.74 -7.34
N LEU A 197 -18.40 -1.43 -7.12
CA LEU A 197 -19.50 -0.54 -7.55
C LEU A 197 -19.35 -0.02 -8.98
N ILE A 198 -18.23 -0.30 -9.65
CA ILE A 198 -18.03 0.06 -11.06
C ILE A 198 -18.98 -0.74 -11.91
N HIS A 199 -19.69 -0.05 -12.82
CA HIS A 199 -20.67 -0.66 -13.69
C HIS A 199 -20.04 -1.76 -14.57
N GLU A 200 -20.75 -2.87 -14.76
CA GLU A 200 -20.27 -4.07 -15.47
C GLU A 200 -19.80 -3.81 -16.90
N ARG A 201 -20.34 -2.78 -17.59
CA ARG A 201 -19.90 -2.37 -18.94
C ARG A 201 -18.40 -2.10 -19.06
N PHE A 202 -17.74 -1.79 -17.94
CA PHE A 202 -16.30 -1.51 -17.91
C PHE A 202 -15.44 -2.75 -17.58
N ARG A 203 -16.06 -3.89 -17.26
CA ARG A 203 -15.32 -5.09 -16.81
C ARG A 203 -14.30 -5.60 -17.84
N ALA A 204 -14.60 -5.47 -19.13
CA ALA A 204 -13.70 -5.87 -20.21
C ALA A 204 -12.34 -5.12 -20.18
N LEU A 205 -12.28 -3.93 -19.57
CA LEU A 205 -11.03 -3.20 -19.35
C LEU A 205 -10.09 -3.92 -18.36
N ASN A 206 -10.63 -4.82 -17.54
CA ASN A 206 -9.82 -5.63 -16.64
C ASN A 206 -9.03 -6.74 -17.35
N ASP A 207 -9.39 -7.10 -18.58
CA ASP A 207 -8.79 -8.21 -19.33
C ASP A 207 -7.58 -7.81 -20.18
N ILE A 208 -7.32 -6.52 -20.31
CA ILE A 208 -6.16 -5.96 -21.02
C ILE A 208 -5.27 -5.17 -20.06
N SER A 209 -3.98 -5.00 -20.41
CA SER A 209 -3.10 -4.15 -19.61
C SER A 209 -3.35 -2.67 -19.88
N PHE A 210 -2.95 -1.82 -18.92
CA PHE A 210 -3.09 -0.37 -19.09
C PHE A 210 -2.21 0.13 -20.24
N PHE A 211 -1.03 -0.46 -20.44
CA PHE A 211 -0.20 -0.18 -21.60
C PHE A 211 -0.93 -0.49 -22.92
N GLN A 212 -1.58 -1.67 -23.03
CA GLN A 212 -2.36 -2.03 -24.23
C GLN A 212 -3.51 -1.05 -24.50
N PHE A 213 -4.15 -0.54 -23.45
CA PHE A 213 -5.19 0.47 -23.59
C PHE A 213 -4.61 1.80 -24.10
N ILE A 214 -3.50 2.29 -23.53
CA ILE A 214 -2.86 3.54 -23.93
C ILE A 214 -2.33 3.44 -25.39
N ASP A 215 -1.58 2.39 -25.68
CA ASP A 215 -0.92 2.19 -26.99
C ASP A 215 -1.92 2.11 -28.15
N LYS A 216 -3.14 1.67 -27.88
CA LYS A 216 -4.22 1.62 -28.87
C LYS A 216 -4.72 3.01 -29.33
N TYR A 217 -4.66 4.01 -28.45
CA TYR A 217 -5.32 5.30 -28.65
C TYR A 217 -4.36 6.50 -28.72
N LEU A 218 -3.14 6.37 -28.23
CA LEU A 218 -2.17 7.45 -28.16
C LEU A 218 -0.91 7.13 -28.97
N VAL A 219 -0.27 8.17 -29.48
CA VAL A 219 1.06 8.06 -30.08
C VAL A 219 2.07 7.67 -29.01
N HIS A 220 2.93 6.70 -29.31
CA HIS A 220 3.94 6.21 -28.41
C HIS A 220 4.89 7.34 -27.95
N ASP A 221 4.86 7.67 -26.66
CA ASP A 221 5.76 8.62 -26.02
C ASP A 221 6.44 7.98 -24.81
N PRO A 222 7.74 7.66 -24.91
CA PRO A 222 8.47 7.06 -23.79
C PRO A 222 8.46 7.89 -22.52
N SER A 223 8.38 9.22 -22.61
CA SER A 223 8.33 10.11 -21.45
C SER A 223 7.00 9.99 -20.72
N LEU A 224 5.88 9.96 -21.46
CA LEU A 224 4.55 9.72 -20.91
C LEU A 224 4.48 8.36 -20.23
N ILE A 225 4.92 7.31 -20.91
CA ILE A 225 4.91 5.94 -20.34
C ILE A 225 5.78 5.84 -19.08
N THR A 226 6.95 6.52 -19.05
CA THR A 226 7.80 6.55 -17.86
C THR A 226 7.08 7.18 -16.65
N GLY A 227 6.35 8.27 -16.86
CA GLY A 227 5.56 8.91 -15.80
C GLY A 227 4.39 8.05 -15.34
N ILE A 228 3.68 7.40 -16.27
CA ILE A 228 2.60 6.46 -15.97
C ILE A 228 3.14 5.23 -15.22
N ASP A 229 4.24 4.64 -15.67
CA ASP A 229 4.85 3.49 -14.99
C ASP A 229 5.24 3.82 -13.55
N TYR A 230 5.79 5.02 -13.31
CA TYR A 230 6.11 5.49 -11.97
C TYR A 230 4.86 5.48 -11.07
N GLN A 231 3.77 6.10 -11.51
CA GLN A 231 2.53 6.18 -10.75
C GLN A 231 1.86 4.80 -10.54
N MET A 232 1.93 3.90 -11.55
CA MET A 232 1.41 2.54 -11.41
C MET A 232 2.25 1.70 -10.43
N ILE A 233 3.56 1.89 -10.39
CA ILE A 233 4.43 1.21 -9.43
C ILE A 233 4.15 1.74 -8.02
N ASP A 234 3.98 3.04 -7.87
CA ASP A 234 3.69 3.69 -6.59
C ASP A 234 2.38 3.17 -5.97
N ASP A 235 1.28 3.21 -6.70
CA ASP A 235 -0.03 2.82 -6.16
C ASP A 235 -0.33 1.32 -6.23
N TYR A 236 0.23 0.61 -7.23
CA TYR A 236 -0.18 -0.77 -7.53
C TYR A 236 0.97 -1.77 -7.55
N GLY A 237 2.18 -1.35 -7.25
CA GLY A 237 3.35 -2.23 -7.13
C GLY A 237 3.87 -2.81 -8.43
N SER A 238 3.43 -2.31 -9.61
CA SER A 238 3.89 -2.77 -10.92
C SER A 238 3.65 -1.74 -12.01
N ASN A 239 4.34 -1.85 -13.15
CA ASN A 239 4.22 -0.95 -14.29
C ASN A 239 2.90 -1.16 -15.08
N CYS A 240 2.59 -0.24 -16.00
CA CYS A 240 1.38 -0.25 -16.80
C CYS A 240 1.23 -1.45 -17.73
N SER A 241 2.33 -2.15 -18.08
CA SER A 241 2.27 -3.38 -18.88
C SER A 241 1.71 -4.58 -18.11
N ASN A 242 1.80 -4.56 -16.77
CA ASN A 242 1.31 -5.63 -15.90
C ASN A 242 0.00 -5.27 -15.19
N VAL A 243 -0.21 -4.01 -14.87
CA VAL A 243 -1.46 -3.50 -14.27
C VAL A 243 -2.59 -3.55 -15.30
N SER A 244 -3.81 -3.92 -14.90
CA SER A 244 -4.98 -3.94 -15.78
C SER A 244 -5.38 -2.53 -16.23
N ALA A 245 -5.99 -2.41 -17.41
CA ALA A 245 -6.46 -1.12 -17.90
C ALA A 245 -7.51 -0.51 -16.97
N LEU A 246 -8.38 -1.32 -16.39
CA LEU A 246 -9.37 -0.83 -15.45
C LEU A 246 -8.72 -0.20 -14.22
N ALA A 247 -7.70 -0.83 -13.64
CA ALA A 247 -6.97 -0.28 -12.50
C ALA A 247 -6.26 1.03 -12.85
N GLY A 248 -5.56 1.07 -14.00
CA GLY A 248 -4.90 2.29 -14.47
C GLY A 248 -5.87 3.43 -14.77
N ILE A 249 -7.00 3.15 -15.43
CA ILE A 249 -8.05 4.15 -15.67
C ILE A 249 -8.65 4.63 -14.33
N HIS A 250 -8.92 3.71 -13.41
CA HIS A 250 -9.45 4.04 -12.08
C HIS A 250 -8.51 5.01 -11.34
N TYR A 251 -7.19 4.78 -11.39
CA TYR A 251 -6.20 5.65 -10.74
C TYR A 251 -6.41 7.12 -11.11
N TYR A 252 -6.57 7.42 -12.40
CA TYR A 252 -6.68 8.79 -12.90
C TYR A 252 -8.11 9.34 -12.84
N ALA A 253 -9.11 8.52 -13.09
CA ALA A 253 -10.48 8.96 -13.27
C ALA A 253 -11.30 8.98 -11.96
N CYS A 254 -10.89 8.23 -10.94
CA CYS A 254 -11.48 8.28 -9.60
C CYS A 254 -10.96 9.45 -8.78
N ARG A 255 -9.73 9.88 -9.04
CA ARG A 255 -9.10 11.04 -8.45
C ARG A 255 -9.26 12.19 -9.41
N ASP A 256 -9.88 13.29 -9.02
CA ASP A 256 -10.09 14.45 -9.91
C ASP A 256 -8.78 15.27 -10.13
N TYR A 257 -7.68 14.56 -10.40
CA TYR A 257 -6.35 15.15 -10.63
C TYR A 257 -6.33 16.20 -11.75
N TYR A 258 -7.32 16.14 -12.63
CA TYR A 258 -7.38 16.96 -13.83
C TYR A 258 -8.63 17.85 -13.87
N GLY A 259 -9.35 17.91 -12.75
CA GLY A 259 -10.43 18.86 -12.55
C GLY A 259 -9.94 20.30 -12.53
N LYS A 260 -10.87 21.24 -12.55
CA LYS A 260 -10.53 22.68 -12.54
C LYS A 260 -9.87 23.12 -11.23
N ASN A 261 -10.14 22.41 -10.14
CA ASN A 261 -9.55 22.65 -8.82
C ASN A 261 -8.88 21.37 -8.36
N LYS A 262 -7.58 21.40 -8.05
CA LYS A 262 -6.96 20.31 -7.33
C LYS A 262 -7.60 20.20 -5.96
N PRO A 263 -8.02 19.00 -5.54
CA PRO A 263 -8.64 18.85 -4.25
C PRO A 263 -7.63 18.97 -3.12
N GLU A 264 -8.14 19.34 -1.96
CA GLU A 264 -7.41 19.25 -0.71
C GLU A 264 -7.04 17.78 -0.46
N LEU A 265 -5.77 17.50 -0.16
CA LEU A 265 -5.33 16.18 0.25
C LEU A 265 -5.40 16.05 1.77
N PHE A 266 -6.08 15.01 2.25
CA PHE A 266 -6.07 14.66 3.67
C PHE A 266 -4.95 13.65 3.93
N SER A 267 -3.95 14.05 4.72
CA SER A 267 -2.80 13.18 5.02
C SER A 267 -2.27 13.37 6.44
N PRO A 268 -2.68 12.51 7.39
CA PRO A 268 -2.11 12.48 8.74
C PRO A 268 -0.65 11.98 8.71
N PRO A 269 0.23 12.42 9.62
CA PRO A 269 1.63 11.98 9.69
C PRO A 269 1.79 10.46 9.86
N GLU A 270 0.90 9.81 10.62
CA GLU A 270 0.87 8.37 10.77
C GLU A 270 0.29 7.62 9.56
N GLY A 271 -0.09 8.33 8.50
CA GLY A 271 -0.69 7.75 7.30
C GLY A 271 -1.99 7.00 7.60
N ASN A 272 -2.18 5.85 6.98
CA ASN A 272 -3.39 5.03 7.16
C ASN A 272 -3.58 4.48 8.59
N TYR A 273 -2.56 4.57 9.45
CA TYR A 273 -2.72 4.19 10.86
C TYR A 273 -3.71 5.11 11.61
N TYR A 274 -3.95 6.32 11.12
CA TYR A 274 -5.02 7.19 11.61
C TYR A 274 -6.37 6.44 11.62
N PHE A 275 -6.71 5.76 10.52
CA PHE A 275 -7.96 5.00 10.40
C PHE A 275 -7.95 3.75 11.31
N ILE A 276 -6.78 3.12 11.50
CA ILE A 276 -6.62 2.01 12.44
C ILE A 276 -7.00 2.45 13.86
N LYS A 277 -6.49 3.60 14.32
CA LYS A 277 -6.83 4.13 15.65
C LYS A 277 -8.34 4.38 15.80
N LYS A 278 -8.96 4.98 14.79
CA LYS A 278 -10.40 5.25 14.77
C LYS A 278 -11.23 3.95 14.79
N LEU A 279 -10.87 2.95 13.99
CA LEU A 279 -11.53 1.64 13.98
C LEU A 279 -11.39 0.92 15.33
N MET A 280 -10.20 0.92 15.93
CA MET A 280 -9.96 0.27 17.22
C MET A 280 -10.71 0.92 18.36
N SER A 281 -10.87 2.25 18.35
CA SER A 281 -11.54 2.98 19.46
C SER A 281 -13.00 2.57 19.67
N ASN A 282 -13.63 1.99 18.67
CA ASN A 282 -15.02 1.51 18.72
C ASN A 282 -15.15 0.03 19.12
N ILE A 283 -14.02 -0.67 19.34
CA ILE A 283 -14.01 -2.10 19.67
C ILE A 283 -13.61 -2.31 21.12
N ASN A 284 -14.36 -3.14 21.85
CA ASN A 284 -13.97 -3.55 23.19
C ASN A 284 -12.64 -4.31 23.16
N GLY A 285 -11.63 -3.82 23.90
CA GLY A 285 -10.29 -4.37 23.91
C GLY A 285 -10.21 -5.88 24.25
N ASN A 286 -11.16 -6.42 25.00
CA ASN A 286 -11.23 -7.86 25.31
C ASN A 286 -11.52 -8.74 24.07
N ARG A 287 -11.98 -8.16 22.97
CA ARG A 287 -12.20 -8.84 21.67
C ARG A 287 -10.96 -8.87 20.79
N LEU A 288 -9.94 -8.08 21.14
CA LEU A 288 -8.71 -7.90 20.36
C LEU A 288 -7.57 -8.72 20.95
N LYS A 289 -7.01 -9.63 20.16
CA LYS A 289 -5.87 -10.49 20.51
C LYS A 289 -4.68 -10.18 19.62
N ALA A 290 -3.79 -9.28 20.06
CA ALA A 290 -2.50 -9.07 19.42
C ALA A 290 -1.51 -10.21 19.73
N SER A 291 -0.37 -10.24 19.07
CA SER A 291 0.67 -11.28 19.24
C SER A 291 0.14 -12.71 19.06
N SER A 292 -0.87 -12.89 18.23
CA SER A 292 -1.69 -14.11 18.11
C SER A 292 -1.68 -14.64 16.67
N ILE A 293 -0.78 -15.60 16.40
CA ILE A 293 -0.62 -16.22 15.08
C ILE A 293 -1.66 -17.31 14.92
N VAL A 294 -2.58 -17.16 13.97
CA VAL A 294 -3.42 -18.26 13.49
C VAL A 294 -2.55 -19.16 12.59
N PHE A 295 -2.39 -20.42 12.95
CA PHE A 295 -1.51 -21.34 12.22
C PHE A 295 -2.19 -22.60 11.71
N ASN A 296 -3.42 -22.90 12.17
CA ASN A 296 -4.21 -24.02 11.68
C ASN A 296 -5.70 -23.73 11.83
N ILE A 297 -6.48 -24.07 10.81
CA ILE A 297 -7.94 -24.01 10.81
C ILE A 297 -8.45 -25.39 10.40
N GLU A 298 -9.38 -25.94 11.15
CA GLU A 298 -10.04 -27.21 10.86
C GLU A 298 -11.55 -27.03 10.90
N LYS A 299 -12.28 -27.53 9.89
CA LYS A 299 -13.74 -27.50 9.88
C LYS A 299 -14.28 -28.77 10.54
N ASN A 300 -15.08 -28.63 11.59
CA ASN A 300 -15.72 -29.69 12.35
C ASN A 300 -17.25 -29.54 12.29
N GLY A 301 -17.87 -30.18 11.32
CA GLY A 301 -19.31 -30.00 11.05
C GLY A 301 -19.64 -28.56 10.66
N ARG A 302 -20.46 -27.87 11.47
CA ARG A 302 -20.84 -26.46 11.26
C ARG A 302 -19.93 -25.45 11.93
N PHE A 303 -18.88 -25.90 12.64
CA PHE A 303 -17.95 -25.04 13.36
C PHE A 303 -16.54 -25.17 12.82
N TYR A 304 -15.74 -24.15 13.09
CA TYR A 304 -14.30 -24.12 12.86
C TYR A 304 -13.55 -24.22 14.18
N ALA A 305 -12.57 -25.10 14.25
CA ALA A 305 -11.57 -25.14 15.32
C ALA A 305 -10.29 -24.49 14.81
N THR A 306 -9.94 -23.33 15.36
CA THR A 306 -8.78 -22.55 14.94
C THR A 306 -7.72 -22.54 16.02
N LYS A 307 -6.51 -23.01 15.70
CA LYS A 307 -5.35 -22.99 16.61
C LYS A 307 -4.57 -21.70 16.47
N ILE A 308 -4.30 -21.09 17.59
CA ILE A 308 -3.65 -19.80 17.71
C ILE A 308 -2.44 -19.91 18.63
N PHE A 309 -1.28 -19.45 18.15
CA PHE A 309 -0.06 -19.38 18.95
C PHE A 309 0.17 -17.93 19.41
N ASN A 310 0.18 -17.71 20.71
CA ASN A 310 0.54 -16.42 21.28
C ASN A 310 2.06 -16.28 21.40
N THR A 311 2.64 -15.29 20.70
CA THR A 311 4.11 -15.13 20.59
C THR A 311 4.77 -14.59 21.85
N LYS A 312 3.99 -13.98 22.77
CA LYS A 312 4.49 -13.45 24.06
C LYS A 312 4.48 -14.50 25.16
N THR A 313 3.42 -15.30 25.19
CA THR A 313 3.25 -16.31 26.25
C THR A 313 3.73 -17.69 25.82
N GLU A 314 4.02 -17.87 24.53
CA GLU A 314 4.41 -19.15 23.88
C GLU A 314 3.38 -20.27 24.10
N LYS A 315 2.11 -19.91 24.30
CA LYS A 315 1.00 -20.85 24.49
C LYS A 315 0.15 -20.98 23.25
N VAL A 316 -0.46 -22.14 23.07
CA VAL A 316 -1.47 -22.40 22.06
C VAL A 316 -2.85 -22.40 22.70
N GLU A 317 -3.79 -21.72 22.09
CA GLU A 317 -5.22 -21.80 22.40
C GLU A 317 -6.00 -22.28 21.16
N THR A 318 -7.18 -22.85 21.37
CA THR A 318 -8.12 -23.19 20.30
C THR A 318 -9.34 -22.28 20.43
N ILE A 319 -9.70 -21.59 19.34
CA ILE A 319 -10.95 -20.86 19.24
C ILE A 319 -11.91 -21.65 18.35
N THR A 320 -13.09 -21.96 18.88
CA THR A 320 -14.18 -22.56 18.14
C THR A 320 -15.15 -21.45 17.71
N SER A 321 -15.42 -21.36 16.41
CA SER A 321 -16.34 -20.33 15.86
C SER A 321 -17.27 -20.93 14.81
N LYS A 322 -18.44 -20.30 14.63
CA LYS A 322 -19.39 -20.61 13.55
C LYS A 322 -18.92 -20.02 12.23
N ASN A 323 -18.45 -18.76 12.27
CA ASN A 323 -18.01 -18.01 11.11
C ASN A 323 -16.52 -17.68 11.20
N ILE A 324 -15.86 -17.59 10.05
CA ILE A 324 -14.51 -17.02 9.93
C ILE A 324 -14.54 -15.87 8.93
N ILE A 325 -13.98 -14.72 9.32
CA ILE A 325 -13.58 -13.65 8.38
C ILE A 325 -12.07 -13.66 8.30
N TYR A 326 -11.52 -14.07 7.16
CA TYR A 326 -10.08 -14.13 6.95
C TYR A 326 -9.58 -12.85 6.26
N GLY A 327 -9.05 -11.92 7.05
CA GLY A 327 -8.43 -10.65 6.63
C GLY A 327 -6.90 -10.69 6.57
N GLY A 328 -6.29 -11.85 6.84
CA GLY A 328 -4.85 -12.07 6.67
C GLY A 328 -4.45 -12.19 5.19
N GLN A 329 -3.14 -12.16 4.93
CA GLN A 329 -2.62 -12.35 3.57
C GLN A 329 -2.98 -13.74 3.04
N LYS A 330 -3.58 -13.80 1.83
CA LYS A 330 -4.14 -15.05 1.28
C LYS A 330 -3.08 -16.08 0.90
N ASN A 331 -1.83 -15.66 0.65
CA ASN A 331 -0.72 -16.58 0.45
C ASN A 331 -0.42 -17.45 1.69
N ALA A 332 -0.77 -17.00 2.89
CA ALA A 332 -0.63 -17.76 4.13
C ALA A 332 -1.62 -18.94 4.23
N LEU A 333 -2.74 -18.91 3.51
CA LEU A 333 -3.73 -20.00 3.46
C LEU A 333 -3.09 -21.35 3.07
N LYS A 334 -2.03 -21.32 2.26
CA LYS A 334 -1.27 -22.52 1.91
C LYS A 334 -0.87 -23.36 3.13
N PHE A 335 -0.62 -22.73 4.27
CA PHE A 335 -0.17 -23.36 5.50
C PHE A 335 -1.30 -23.46 6.53
N ILE A 336 -2.20 -22.46 6.58
CA ILE A 336 -3.21 -22.29 7.62
C ILE A 336 -4.49 -23.07 7.27
N TYR A 337 -4.93 -23.01 6.01
CA TYR A 337 -6.15 -23.65 5.51
C TYR A 337 -6.00 -23.96 4.00
N PRO A 338 -5.25 -25.01 3.64
CA PRO A 338 -4.80 -25.27 2.26
C PRO A 338 -5.91 -25.43 1.24
N GLN A 339 -7.10 -25.86 1.64
CA GLN A 339 -8.24 -26.07 0.71
C GLN A 339 -8.66 -24.81 -0.03
N TYR A 340 -8.44 -23.61 0.53
CA TYR A 340 -8.79 -22.35 -0.13
C TYR A 340 -7.60 -21.63 -0.78
N TYR A 341 -6.38 -22.11 -0.59
CA TYR A 341 -5.21 -21.52 -1.25
C TYR A 341 -5.31 -21.49 -2.79
N PRO A 342 -5.85 -22.51 -3.49
CA PRO A 342 -5.97 -22.48 -4.95
C PRO A 342 -6.74 -21.28 -5.49
N LEU A 343 -7.70 -20.72 -4.74
CA LEU A 343 -8.47 -19.53 -5.12
C LEU A 343 -7.59 -18.28 -5.28
N PHE A 344 -6.40 -18.26 -4.65
CA PHE A 344 -5.51 -17.11 -4.57
C PHE A 344 -4.11 -17.39 -5.14
N SER A 345 -3.87 -18.58 -5.70
CA SER A 345 -2.55 -19.02 -6.16
C SER A 345 -1.91 -18.10 -7.21
N ASN A 346 -2.73 -17.38 -8.00
CA ASN A 346 -2.29 -16.45 -9.05
C ASN A 346 -2.13 -15.00 -8.55
N THR A 347 -2.41 -14.71 -7.28
CA THR A 347 -2.25 -13.36 -6.73
C THR A 347 -0.77 -13.01 -6.63
N GLN A 348 -0.37 -11.94 -7.29
CA GLN A 348 0.99 -11.41 -7.24
C GLN A 348 1.06 -10.31 -6.18
N TYR A 349 2.18 -10.25 -5.46
CA TYR A 349 2.43 -9.22 -4.44
C TYR A 349 3.76 -8.54 -4.68
N SER A 350 3.77 -7.22 -4.60
CA SER A 350 4.97 -6.39 -4.59
C SER A 350 5.55 -6.30 -3.18
N PRO A 351 6.85 -6.59 -2.98
CA PRO A 351 7.54 -6.29 -1.73
C PRO A 351 7.84 -4.79 -1.60
N TRP A 352 7.79 -4.30 -0.37
CA TRP A 352 8.10 -2.89 -0.06
C TRP A 352 9.07 -2.77 1.10
N VAL A 353 9.90 -1.72 1.04
CA VAL A 353 10.75 -1.26 2.13
C VAL A 353 10.44 0.21 2.37
N ALA A 354 10.03 0.56 3.59
CA ALA A 354 9.89 1.95 4.02
C ALA A 354 10.99 2.30 5.02
N ILE A 355 11.54 3.51 4.91
CA ILE A 355 12.56 4.04 5.81
C ILE A 355 12.09 5.38 6.34
N ASN A 356 11.83 5.46 7.64
CA ASN A 356 11.61 6.73 8.32
C ASN A 356 12.95 7.28 8.78
N PHE A 357 13.44 8.33 8.13
CA PHE A 357 14.60 9.11 8.56
C PHE A 357 14.15 10.15 9.56
N GLU A 358 14.52 9.97 10.82
CA GLU A 358 14.36 10.99 11.86
C GLU A 358 15.46 12.05 11.71
N LEU A 359 15.06 13.32 11.69
CA LEU A 359 15.99 14.42 11.48
C LEU A 359 16.24 15.20 12.77
N LYS A 360 17.49 15.64 13.00
CA LYS A 360 17.89 16.58 14.07
C LYS A 360 17.38 17.99 13.79
N LYS A 361 17.38 18.37 12.52
CA LYS A 361 16.93 19.66 11.98
C LYS A 361 16.46 19.47 10.54
N SER A 362 15.62 20.36 10.06
CA SER A 362 15.13 20.34 8.67
C SER A 362 16.30 20.43 7.68
N ILE A 363 16.22 19.67 6.58
CA ILE A 363 17.21 19.74 5.50
C ILE A 363 16.85 20.97 4.64
N PRO A 364 17.81 21.89 4.39
CA PRO A 364 17.59 23.02 3.51
C PRO A 364 17.31 22.60 2.06
N GLY A 365 16.40 23.27 1.39
CA GLY A 365 16.06 23.02 -0.02
C GLY A 365 14.58 22.99 -0.27
N GLU A 366 14.19 22.99 -1.54
CA GLU A 366 12.80 22.89 -1.93
C GLU A 366 12.30 21.46 -1.75
N HIS A 367 11.21 21.32 -1.02
CA HIS A 367 10.51 20.04 -0.83
C HIS A 367 9.05 20.31 -0.46
N LYS A 368 8.20 19.34 -0.72
CA LYS A 368 6.76 19.41 -0.44
C LYS A 368 6.34 18.24 0.44
N TRP A 369 5.05 17.99 0.57
CA TRP A 369 4.53 16.83 1.26
C TRP A 369 5.00 15.55 0.57
N GLN A 370 4.69 15.36 -0.73
CA GLN A 370 5.20 14.25 -1.54
C GLN A 370 6.33 14.71 -2.45
N ASN A 371 7.43 13.99 -2.42
CA ASN A 371 8.65 14.28 -3.16
C ASN A 371 9.02 13.08 -4.00
N ASP A 372 8.56 13.07 -5.23
CA ASP A 372 8.77 11.98 -6.18
C ASP A 372 10.17 11.97 -6.74
N MET A 373 10.70 10.79 -7.05
CA MET A 373 12.02 10.63 -7.66
C MET A 373 11.98 9.76 -8.92
N LEU A 374 11.56 10.36 -10.03
CA LEU A 374 11.33 9.69 -11.32
C LEU A 374 12.61 9.19 -12.01
N ARG A 375 13.78 9.32 -11.43
CA ARG A 375 14.98 9.32 -12.24
C ARG A 375 15.88 8.13 -12.10
N VAL A 376 16.07 7.67 -10.86
CA VAL A 376 17.36 7.11 -10.52
C VAL A 376 17.35 5.61 -10.47
N ASN A 377 16.32 5.07 -9.88
CA ASN A 377 16.13 3.65 -9.73
C ASN A 377 14.63 3.38 -9.72
N GLN A 378 14.19 2.39 -10.47
CA GLN A 378 12.78 2.00 -10.52
C GLN A 378 12.24 1.51 -9.16
N LYS A 379 13.09 1.24 -8.18
CA LYS A 379 12.67 0.80 -6.84
C LYS A 379 12.31 1.95 -5.92
N LEU A 380 13.07 3.05 -5.98
CA LEU A 380 12.81 4.22 -5.15
C LEU A 380 11.67 5.03 -5.75
N MET A 381 10.63 5.24 -4.95
CA MET A 381 9.46 6.03 -5.33
C MET A 381 9.57 7.47 -4.85
N GLY A 382 10.36 7.75 -3.82
CA GLY A 382 10.50 9.07 -3.24
C GLY A 382 10.30 9.06 -1.73
N PHE A 383 9.84 10.20 -1.20
CA PHE A 383 9.58 10.32 0.23
C PHE A 383 8.46 11.31 0.54
N VAL A 384 7.76 11.05 1.63
CA VAL A 384 6.81 11.98 2.24
C VAL A 384 7.51 12.76 3.35
N ASN A 385 7.31 14.07 3.40
CA ASN A 385 7.85 14.92 4.44
C ASN A 385 6.79 15.23 5.52
N ALA A 386 6.98 14.67 6.71
CA ALA A 386 6.05 14.86 7.81
C ALA A 386 6.04 16.28 8.39
N GLU A 387 7.08 17.11 8.16
CA GLU A 387 7.09 18.52 8.59
C GLU A 387 5.95 19.34 7.95
N THR A 388 5.52 18.97 6.72
CA THR A 388 4.40 19.62 6.05
C THR A 388 3.03 19.24 6.62
N GLN A 389 2.97 18.11 7.33
CA GLN A 389 1.77 17.60 7.98
C GLN A 389 1.64 18.10 9.42
N ASN A 390 2.78 18.34 10.07
CA ASN A 390 2.84 18.87 11.45
C ASN A 390 4.25 19.41 11.71
N ASN A 391 4.39 20.72 11.89
CA ASN A 391 5.66 21.43 12.06
C ASN A 391 6.58 20.93 13.18
N ASN A 392 6.07 20.08 14.09
CA ASN A 392 6.86 19.51 15.17
C ASN A 392 7.53 18.18 14.81
N HIS A 393 7.24 17.59 13.64
CA HIS A 393 7.74 16.29 13.25
C HIS A 393 8.75 16.38 12.10
N LYS A 394 9.99 16.09 12.42
CA LYS A 394 11.11 16.10 11.46
C LYS A 394 11.41 14.68 11.01
N VAL A 395 10.53 14.11 10.19
CA VAL A 395 10.68 12.76 9.63
C VAL A 395 10.43 12.77 8.14
N LEU A 396 11.34 12.14 7.38
CA LEU A 396 11.14 11.82 5.97
C LEU A 396 10.81 10.33 5.85
N THR A 397 9.64 10.00 5.36
CA THR A 397 9.22 8.61 5.09
C THR A 397 9.53 8.28 3.65
N MET A 398 10.68 7.67 3.41
CA MET A 398 11.10 7.16 2.11
C MET A 398 10.53 5.76 1.88
N TYR A 399 10.16 5.43 0.65
CA TYR A 399 9.64 4.12 0.32
C TYR A 399 10.16 3.60 -1.02
N MET A 400 10.35 2.27 -1.07
CA MET A 400 10.90 1.55 -2.20
C MET A 400 9.99 0.37 -2.55
N CYS A 401 9.66 0.25 -3.82
CA CYS A 401 8.86 -0.83 -4.37
C CYS A 401 9.76 -1.83 -5.12
N PHE A 402 9.58 -3.12 -4.86
CA PHE A 402 10.34 -4.20 -5.49
C PHE A 402 9.44 -5.06 -6.37
N ASN A 403 9.99 -5.61 -7.44
CA ASN A 403 9.26 -6.59 -8.24
C ASN A 403 9.00 -7.88 -7.44
N PRO A 404 7.94 -8.64 -7.75
CA PRO A 404 7.65 -9.90 -7.08
C PRO A 404 8.83 -10.89 -7.08
N SER A 405 9.63 -10.94 -8.15
CA SER A 405 10.83 -11.78 -8.27
C SER A 405 11.97 -11.38 -7.33
N GLU A 406 11.97 -10.13 -6.86
CA GLU A 406 12.98 -9.59 -5.95
C GLU A 406 12.64 -9.81 -4.47
N ARG A 407 11.54 -10.49 -4.15
CA ARG A 407 11.18 -10.82 -2.75
C ARG A 407 12.31 -11.52 -1.99
N LYS A 408 13.14 -12.30 -2.66
CA LYS A 408 14.33 -12.95 -2.11
C LYS A 408 15.39 -11.97 -1.56
N GLU A 409 15.27 -10.68 -1.90
CA GLU A 409 16.17 -9.64 -1.35
C GLU A 409 15.75 -9.21 0.06
N MET A 410 14.49 -9.39 0.45
CA MET A 410 13.98 -8.96 1.77
C MET A 410 14.75 -9.56 2.96
N PRO A 411 15.07 -10.87 3.00
CA PRO A 411 15.93 -11.42 4.05
C PRO A 411 17.34 -10.84 4.04
N LYS A 412 17.90 -10.50 2.88
CA LYS A 412 19.23 -9.91 2.77
C LYS A 412 19.25 -8.49 3.30
N ILE A 413 18.21 -7.68 2.99
CA ILE A 413 18.05 -6.32 3.52
C ILE A 413 17.91 -6.38 5.05
N MET A 414 17.15 -7.36 5.58
CA MET A 414 17.02 -7.55 7.02
C MET A 414 18.35 -7.91 7.69
N ALA A 415 19.17 -8.74 7.04
CA ALA A 415 20.48 -9.14 7.57
C ALA A 415 21.55 -8.03 7.46
N ASN A 416 21.47 -7.18 6.42
CA ASN A 416 22.37 -6.04 6.21
C ASN A 416 21.57 -4.76 5.87
N PRO A 417 20.91 -4.14 6.85
CA PRO A 417 20.08 -2.96 6.62
C PRO A 417 20.88 -1.71 6.26
N LYS A 418 22.21 -1.69 6.55
CA LYS A 418 23.07 -0.55 6.27
C LYS A 418 23.10 -0.21 4.78
N ALA A 419 23.14 -1.21 3.91
CA ALA A 419 23.23 -1.00 2.46
C ALA A 419 22.00 -0.24 1.90
N ILE A 420 20.77 -0.59 2.33
CA ILE A 420 19.56 0.09 1.86
C ILE A 420 19.46 1.51 2.44
N VAL A 421 19.98 1.75 3.65
CA VAL A 421 20.03 3.09 4.25
C VAL A 421 21.07 3.96 3.53
N GLU A 422 22.24 3.42 3.18
CA GLU A 422 23.24 4.10 2.37
C GLU A 422 22.66 4.52 1.01
N GLU A 423 21.89 3.64 0.37
CA GLU A 423 21.17 3.94 -0.85
C GLU A 423 20.18 5.09 -0.64
N GLY A 424 19.33 5.03 0.40
CA GLY A 424 18.38 6.09 0.76
C GLY A 424 19.04 7.45 1.02
N VAL A 425 20.14 7.49 1.77
CA VAL A 425 20.90 8.73 2.03
C VAL A 425 21.50 9.30 0.74
N ASN A 426 22.03 8.45 -0.14
CA ASN A 426 22.52 8.90 -1.45
C ASN A 426 21.41 9.56 -2.29
N TYR A 427 20.18 9.07 -2.22
CA TYR A 427 19.05 9.69 -2.90
C TYR A 427 18.65 11.02 -2.28
N LEU A 428 18.61 11.12 -0.96
CA LEU A 428 18.38 12.41 -0.28
C LEU A 428 19.47 13.43 -0.64
N ASN A 429 20.75 13.00 -0.69
CA ASN A 429 21.85 13.85 -1.12
C ASN A 429 21.66 14.39 -2.54
N GLN A 430 21.13 13.57 -3.45
CA GLN A 430 20.85 14.01 -4.83
C GLN A 430 19.64 14.95 -4.89
N PHE A 431 18.56 14.64 -4.16
CA PHE A 431 17.37 15.47 -4.13
C PHE A 431 17.66 16.86 -3.58
N PHE A 432 18.32 16.94 -2.42
CA PHE A 432 18.65 18.20 -1.74
C PHE A 432 19.95 18.86 -2.24
N ASN A 433 20.66 18.21 -3.16
CA ASN A 433 21.98 18.66 -3.65
C ASN A 433 22.96 19.05 -2.51
N THR A 434 22.94 18.27 -1.42
CA THR A 434 23.79 18.47 -0.24
C THR A 434 24.05 17.15 0.48
N SER A 435 25.03 17.12 1.38
CA SER A 435 25.22 15.97 2.29
C SER A 435 24.13 16.00 3.36
N THR A 436 23.21 15.03 3.31
CA THR A 436 22.04 14.98 4.23
C THR A 436 22.33 14.25 5.52
N GLN A 437 23.41 13.46 5.58
CA GLN A 437 23.72 12.60 6.72
C GLN A 437 23.87 13.36 8.05
N GLU A 438 24.40 14.59 8.03
CA GLU A 438 24.56 15.41 9.23
C GLU A 438 23.20 15.84 9.84
N PHE A 439 22.15 15.85 9.04
CA PHE A 439 20.78 16.19 9.46
C PHE A 439 20.04 14.99 10.08
N ILE A 440 20.46 13.75 9.78
CA ILE A 440 19.78 12.54 10.19
C ILE A 440 20.20 12.15 11.61
N GLN A 441 19.22 11.84 12.46
CA GLN A 441 19.38 11.35 13.82
C GLN A 441 19.36 9.82 13.87
N SER A 442 18.39 9.20 13.18
CA SER A 442 18.19 7.74 13.14
C SER A 442 17.46 7.33 11.87
N ALA A 443 17.52 6.04 11.52
CA ALA A 443 16.72 5.44 10.46
C ALA A 443 15.89 4.26 11.00
N HIS A 444 14.61 4.22 10.68
CA HIS A 444 13.70 3.15 11.08
C HIS A 444 13.14 2.46 9.84
N ILE A 445 13.50 1.20 9.65
CA ILE A 445 13.18 0.42 8.45
C ILE A 445 12.02 -0.51 8.74
N LYS A 446 11.00 -0.51 7.87
CA LYS A 446 9.97 -1.55 7.79
C LYS A 446 10.14 -2.35 6.51
N ILE A 447 10.22 -3.67 6.64
CA ILE A 447 10.34 -4.60 5.51
C ILE A 447 9.05 -5.41 5.40
N MET A 448 8.43 -5.40 4.21
CA MET A 448 7.17 -6.08 3.92
C MET A 448 7.31 -6.92 2.65
N GLY A 449 7.38 -8.24 2.79
CA GLY A 449 7.62 -9.16 1.66
C GLY A 449 6.40 -9.36 0.74
N HIS A 450 5.20 -9.09 1.22
CA HIS A 450 3.93 -9.19 0.49
C HIS A 450 3.07 -7.96 0.77
N ALA A 451 3.58 -6.76 0.49
CA ALA A 451 2.95 -5.51 0.90
C ALA A 451 1.67 -5.21 0.12
N MET A 452 1.72 -5.30 -1.20
CA MET A 452 0.63 -4.89 -2.07
C MET A 452 0.25 -6.00 -3.07
N PRO A 453 -1.02 -6.43 -3.14
CA PRO A 453 -1.49 -7.23 -4.27
C PRO A 453 -1.50 -6.37 -5.53
N ILE A 454 -0.96 -6.92 -6.62
CA ILE A 454 -0.88 -6.23 -7.92
C ILE A 454 -2.19 -6.48 -8.68
N PRO A 455 -2.94 -5.44 -9.10
CA PRO A 455 -4.16 -5.59 -9.88
C PRO A 455 -3.87 -5.92 -11.35
N THR A 456 -3.36 -7.12 -11.59
CA THR A 456 -3.07 -7.64 -12.92
C THR A 456 -4.35 -7.88 -13.74
N LYS A 457 -4.20 -8.22 -15.03
CA LYS A 457 -5.32 -8.60 -15.89
C LYS A 457 -6.15 -9.71 -15.25
N GLY A 458 -7.48 -9.56 -15.28
CA GLY A 458 -8.43 -10.51 -14.69
C GLY A 458 -8.48 -10.51 -13.16
N TYR A 459 -7.74 -9.64 -12.47
CA TYR A 459 -7.67 -9.64 -11.01
C TYR A 459 -8.90 -9.03 -10.32
N LEU A 460 -9.38 -7.87 -10.80
CA LEU A 460 -10.53 -7.17 -10.22
C LEU A 460 -11.84 -7.94 -10.46
N PHE A 461 -12.86 -7.68 -9.67
CA PHE A 461 -14.18 -8.34 -9.64
C PHE A 461 -14.13 -9.83 -9.33
N ASN A 462 -13.00 -10.36 -8.92
CA ASN A 462 -12.83 -11.76 -8.58
C ASN A 462 -12.95 -11.93 -7.06
N ASP A 463 -14.08 -11.52 -6.49
CA ASP A 463 -14.41 -11.76 -5.08
C ASP A 463 -14.73 -13.24 -4.88
N ARG A 464 -13.99 -13.89 -3.96
CA ARG A 464 -14.12 -15.33 -3.70
C ARG A 464 -15.21 -15.68 -2.67
N ASN A 465 -15.84 -14.68 -2.07
CA ASN A 465 -16.86 -14.91 -1.05
C ASN A 465 -18.08 -15.69 -1.59
N GLU A 466 -18.45 -15.48 -2.86
CA GLU A 466 -19.52 -16.25 -3.50
C GLU A 466 -19.23 -17.77 -3.51
N GLN A 467 -17.96 -18.17 -3.52
CA GLN A 467 -17.55 -19.58 -3.53
C GLN A 467 -17.50 -20.20 -2.13
N THR A 468 -17.47 -19.38 -1.08
CA THR A 468 -17.21 -19.86 0.30
C THR A 468 -18.27 -19.47 1.31
N LYS A 469 -19.23 -18.59 0.95
CA LYS A 469 -20.28 -18.11 1.87
C LYS A 469 -21.13 -19.22 2.48
N ASN A 470 -21.43 -20.28 1.73
CA ASN A 470 -22.20 -21.44 2.22
C ASN A 470 -21.43 -22.26 3.25
N GLU A 471 -20.13 -22.05 3.34
CA GLU A 471 -19.24 -22.69 4.32
C GLU A 471 -19.04 -21.82 5.57
N ASN A 472 -19.67 -20.63 5.63
CA ASN A 472 -19.44 -19.60 6.67
C ASN A 472 -17.97 -19.18 6.79
N PHE A 473 -17.25 -19.17 5.68
CA PHE A 473 -15.87 -18.71 5.58
C PHE A 473 -15.80 -17.54 4.59
N PHE A 474 -15.40 -16.37 5.07
CA PHE A 474 -15.43 -15.13 4.31
C PHE A 474 -14.03 -14.53 4.21
N PHE A 475 -13.73 -13.92 3.07
CA PHE A 475 -12.48 -13.23 2.82
C PHE A 475 -12.66 -11.72 2.88
N ALA A 476 -11.80 -11.05 3.64
CA ALA A 476 -11.67 -9.61 3.65
C ALA A 476 -10.23 -9.20 3.29
N GLY A 477 -10.04 -8.03 2.69
CA GLY A 477 -8.73 -7.52 2.28
C GLY A 477 -8.62 -7.26 0.79
N THR A 478 -7.64 -6.46 0.42
CA THR A 478 -7.44 -6.04 -0.98
C THR A 478 -6.96 -7.17 -1.88
N ASP A 479 -6.35 -8.20 -1.32
CA ASP A 479 -5.95 -9.41 -2.05
C ASP A 479 -7.12 -10.37 -2.37
N ASN A 480 -8.35 -9.93 -2.14
CA ASN A 480 -9.59 -10.59 -2.60
C ASN A 480 -10.20 -9.88 -3.82
N GLY A 481 -9.40 -9.64 -4.87
CA GLY A 481 -9.89 -9.05 -6.11
C GLY A 481 -10.19 -7.55 -6.04
N ARG A 482 -9.50 -6.80 -5.18
CA ARG A 482 -9.66 -5.37 -4.93
C ARG A 482 -8.37 -4.60 -5.23
N LEU A 483 -8.46 -3.28 -5.44
CA LEU A 483 -7.27 -2.45 -5.52
C LEU A 483 -6.55 -2.37 -4.16
N PRO A 484 -5.21 -2.23 -4.12
CA PRO A 484 -4.44 -2.14 -2.88
C PRO A 484 -4.58 -0.77 -2.19
N LEU A 485 -5.80 -0.30 -2.01
CA LEU A 485 -6.17 0.99 -1.43
C LEU A 485 -6.87 0.82 -0.08
N MET A 486 -6.74 1.82 0.79
CA MET A 486 -7.31 1.80 2.13
C MET A 486 -8.83 1.61 2.11
N LEU A 487 -9.55 2.33 1.24
CA LEU A 487 -11.01 2.24 1.14
C LEU A 487 -11.49 0.91 0.56
N GLU A 488 -10.72 0.29 -0.31
CA GLU A 488 -11.00 -1.06 -0.80
C GLU A 488 -10.87 -2.10 0.33
N ALA A 489 -9.86 -1.95 1.19
CA ALA A 489 -9.71 -2.80 2.37
C ALA A 489 -10.86 -2.58 3.36
N LEU A 490 -11.25 -1.32 3.60
CA LEU A 490 -12.35 -0.94 4.50
C LEU A 490 -13.68 -1.56 4.00
N ASP A 491 -14.02 -1.33 2.74
CA ASP A 491 -15.24 -1.89 2.12
C ASP A 491 -15.22 -3.42 2.09
N SER A 492 -14.09 -4.03 1.84
CA SER A 492 -13.97 -5.50 1.82
C SER A 492 -14.31 -6.12 3.17
N GLY A 493 -13.95 -5.47 4.27
CA GLY A 493 -14.32 -5.90 5.62
C GLY A 493 -15.81 -5.71 5.90
N ILE A 494 -16.38 -4.56 5.54
CA ILE A 494 -17.80 -4.28 5.65
C ILE A 494 -18.61 -5.34 4.87
N PHE A 495 -18.20 -5.60 3.63
CA PHE A 495 -18.88 -6.56 2.76
C PHE A 495 -18.85 -7.97 3.35
N ALA A 496 -17.71 -8.44 3.86
CA ALA A 496 -17.60 -9.74 4.51
C ALA A 496 -18.49 -9.85 5.76
N ALA A 497 -18.59 -8.80 6.58
CA ALA A 497 -19.46 -8.75 7.75
C ALA A 497 -20.95 -8.76 7.34
N ASN A 498 -21.32 -8.03 6.29
CA ASN A 498 -22.71 -7.98 5.80
C ASN A 498 -23.19 -9.33 5.29
N LEU A 499 -22.31 -10.19 4.76
CA LEU A 499 -22.66 -11.56 4.37
C LEU A 499 -22.98 -12.46 5.58
N ILE A 500 -22.49 -12.13 6.77
CA ILE A 500 -22.83 -12.84 8.02
C ILE A 500 -24.12 -12.28 8.62
N ASN A 501 -24.34 -10.97 8.49
CA ASN A 501 -25.49 -10.27 9.08
C ASN A 501 -26.83 -10.61 8.37
N GLN A 502 -26.78 -11.18 7.15
CA GLN A 502 -27.94 -11.69 6.39
C GLN A 502 -28.45 -13.03 6.95
#